data_42b5016e39279d305eb9d162116c7cea
#
_entry.id   42b5016e39279d305eb9d162116c7cea
#
_cell.length_a   1.000
_cell.length_b   1.000
_cell.length_c   1.000
_cell.angle_alpha   90.00
_cell.angle_beta   90.00
_cell.angle_gamma   90.00
#
_symmetry.space_group_name_H-M   'P 1'
#
loop_
_entity.id
_entity.type
_entity.pdbx_description
1 polymer ?
#
loop_
_entity_poly.entity_id
_entity_poly.type
_entity_poly.pdbx_seq_one_letter_code
_entity_poly.pdbx_strand_id
1 'polypeptide(L)'
;MPSDPISYTLVAPNAGYRLDMSTQELRSNLQSQNDEVKLETLRAIIVSTLNGEPHASLLMPIIQYVLPSKDKNIKKMLQFYWEVCPKFDAEGKLKQEMILVCNAIRNDLQHPNEYIRGSTLRFLQKIKEPEILEPLVPSVRQCLDHRHSYVRKNAVMAIWCIYHAHEYLISDAPELIESFLVAESDATCKRN
;
A
#
# COMPACT_ATOMS: atom_id res chain seq x y z
N MET A 1 -27.33 -13.05 20.70
CA MET A 1 -26.15 -12.36 21.22
C MET A 1 -26.30 -10.90 20.85
N PRO A 2 -26.22 -9.93 21.76
CA PRO A 2 -26.23 -8.53 21.36
C PRO A 2 -24.96 -8.28 20.53
N SER A 3 -25.13 -7.75 19.32
CA SER A 3 -24.01 -7.29 18.49
C SER A 3 -23.31 -6.16 19.24
N ASP A 4 -22.00 -6.28 19.43
CA ASP A 4 -21.19 -5.18 19.97
C ASP A 4 -21.49 -3.91 19.18
N PRO A 5 -21.60 -2.76 19.85
CA PRO A 5 -21.83 -1.50 19.16
C PRO A 5 -20.66 -1.24 18.21
N ILE A 6 -20.95 -1.10 16.94
CA ILE A 6 -19.94 -0.77 15.93
C ILE A 6 -19.37 0.60 16.32
N SER A 7 -18.08 0.61 16.66
CA SER A 7 -17.37 1.84 16.97
C SER A 7 -16.97 2.52 15.66
N TYR A 8 -17.44 3.75 15.44
CA TYR A 8 -17.04 4.56 14.29
C TYR A 8 -16.00 5.58 14.74
N THR A 9 -14.89 5.66 14.00
CA THR A 9 -13.96 6.77 14.14
C THR A 9 -14.23 7.74 13.00
N LEU A 10 -14.80 8.89 13.33
CA LEU A 10 -14.96 9.96 12.34
C LEU A 10 -13.62 10.68 12.17
N VAL A 11 -13.06 10.62 10.97
CA VAL A 11 -11.90 11.43 10.60
C VAL A 11 -12.39 12.78 10.14
N ALA A 12 -12.41 13.76 11.05
CA ALA A 12 -12.75 15.13 10.69
C ALA A 12 -11.60 15.73 9.86
N PRO A 13 -11.87 16.31 8.68
CA PRO A 13 -10.84 17.03 7.95
C PRO A 13 -10.43 18.27 8.74
N ASN A 14 -9.13 18.57 8.78
CA ASN A 14 -8.68 19.89 9.22
C ASN A 14 -9.37 20.96 8.35
N ALA A 15 -9.70 22.09 8.94
CA ALA A 15 -10.33 23.21 8.26
C ALA A 15 -9.58 23.55 6.96
N GLY A 16 -10.19 23.24 5.81
CA GLY A 16 -9.59 23.45 4.49
C GLY A 16 -9.80 22.30 3.49
N TYR A 17 -10.17 21.11 3.92
CA TYR A 17 -10.52 20.04 2.97
C TYR A 17 -11.99 20.17 2.55
N ARG A 18 -12.21 20.34 1.25
CA ARG A 18 -13.56 20.26 0.67
C ARG A 18 -13.97 18.80 0.56
N LEU A 19 -14.83 18.35 1.48
CA LEU A 19 -15.45 17.01 1.41
C LEU A 19 -16.73 16.99 0.57
N ASP A 20 -17.22 18.13 0.19
CA ASP A 20 -18.46 18.33 -0.58
C ASP A 20 -18.26 18.25 -2.11
N MET A 21 -17.07 17.83 -2.55
CA MET A 21 -16.79 17.67 -3.99
C MET A 21 -17.57 16.51 -4.59
N SER A 22 -18.24 16.77 -5.70
CA SER A 22 -18.91 15.74 -6.47
C SER A 22 -17.90 14.73 -7.06
N THR A 23 -18.33 13.50 -7.31
CA THR A 23 -17.49 12.48 -7.98
C THR A 23 -16.95 12.96 -9.32
N GLN A 24 -17.72 13.78 -10.03
CA GLN A 24 -17.32 14.38 -11.32
C GLN A 24 -16.17 15.38 -11.13
N GLU A 25 -16.26 16.22 -10.12
CA GLU A 25 -15.20 17.19 -9.77
C GLU A 25 -13.92 16.49 -9.32
N LEU A 26 -14.03 15.47 -8.44
CA LEU A 26 -12.91 14.63 -8.03
C LEU A 26 -12.22 14.00 -9.24
N ARG A 27 -12.99 13.44 -10.18
CA ARG A 27 -12.44 12.86 -11.43
C ARG A 27 -11.70 13.89 -12.27
N SER A 28 -12.25 15.08 -12.43
CA SER A 28 -11.61 16.17 -13.19
C SER A 28 -10.28 16.60 -12.55
N ASN A 29 -10.26 16.74 -11.23
CA ASN A 29 -9.07 17.12 -10.48
C ASN A 29 -7.96 16.05 -10.54
N LEU A 30 -8.31 14.76 -10.54
CA LEU A 30 -7.32 13.67 -10.73
C LEU A 30 -6.67 13.73 -12.12
N GLN A 31 -7.32 14.26 -13.13
CA GLN A 31 -6.78 14.44 -14.50
C GLN A 31 -5.89 15.68 -14.64
N SER A 32 -5.86 16.56 -13.64
CA SER A 32 -5.01 17.77 -13.66
C SER A 32 -3.55 17.43 -13.89
N GLN A 33 -2.81 18.32 -14.55
CA GLN A 33 -1.36 18.23 -14.66
C GLN A 33 -0.64 18.72 -13.39
N ASN A 34 -1.37 19.35 -12.47
CA ASN A 34 -0.81 19.85 -11.20
C ASN A 34 -0.83 18.74 -10.15
N ASP A 35 0.36 18.32 -9.72
CA ASP A 35 0.55 17.27 -8.70
C ASP A 35 -0.03 17.67 -7.33
N GLU A 36 -0.07 18.95 -6.99
CA GLU A 36 -0.66 19.44 -5.74
C GLU A 36 -2.18 19.25 -5.74
N VAL A 37 -2.85 19.56 -6.85
CA VAL A 37 -4.28 19.32 -7.02
C VAL A 37 -4.60 17.83 -6.92
N LYS A 38 -3.79 16.97 -7.55
CA LYS A 38 -3.93 15.51 -7.44
C LYS A 38 -3.77 15.03 -6.00
N LEU A 39 -2.78 15.54 -5.29
CA LEU A 39 -2.48 15.18 -3.91
C LEU A 39 -3.64 15.55 -2.97
N GLU A 40 -4.17 16.76 -3.09
CA GLU A 40 -5.30 17.22 -2.30
C GLU A 40 -6.57 16.41 -2.61
N THR A 41 -6.83 16.16 -3.89
CA THR A 41 -7.95 15.33 -4.31
C THR A 41 -7.85 13.90 -3.77
N LEU A 42 -6.66 13.31 -3.82
CA LEU A 42 -6.43 11.96 -3.27
C LEU A 42 -6.64 11.92 -1.75
N ARG A 43 -6.22 12.97 -1.03
CA ARG A 43 -6.51 13.12 0.39
C ARG A 43 -8.01 13.18 0.68
N ALA A 44 -8.74 14.00 -0.07
CA ALA A 44 -10.20 14.12 0.08
C ALA A 44 -10.89 12.76 -0.15
N ILE A 45 -10.47 12.01 -1.18
CA ILE A 45 -11.00 10.65 -1.47
C ILE A 45 -10.71 9.69 -0.30
N ILE A 46 -9.50 9.72 0.26
CA ILE A 46 -9.13 8.86 1.39
C ILE A 46 -10.01 9.19 2.61
N VAL A 47 -10.15 10.48 2.95
CA VAL A 47 -10.97 10.90 4.09
C VAL A 47 -12.43 10.53 3.89
N SER A 48 -12.99 10.74 2.70
CA SER A 48 -14.37 10.33 2.35
C SER A 48 -14.55 8.81 2.49
N THR A 49 -13.58 8.03 2.00
CA THR A 49 -13.59 6.55 2.13
C THR A 49 -13.57 6.11 3.59
N LEU A 50 -12.75 6.73 4.44
CA LEU A 50 -12.67 6.44 5.88
C LEU A 50 -13.95 6.84 6.63
N ASN A 51 -14.67 7.83 6.11
CA ASN A 51 -15.98 8.25 6.63
C ASN A 51 -17.14 7.40 6.12
N GLY A 52 -16.86 6.33 5.35
CA GLY A 52 -17.87 5.39 4.88
C GLY A 52 -18.46 5.72 3.49
N GLU A 53 -17.89 6.66 2.77
CA GLU A 53 -18.30 7.05 1.41
C GLU A 53 -17.22 6.66 0.37
N PRO A 54 -17.08 5.37 0.04
CA PRO A 54 -16.07 4.92 -0.89
C PRO A 54 -16.42 5.33 -2.33
N HIS A 55 -15.50 5.99 -3.00
CA HIS A 55 -15.64 6.38 -4.41
C HIS A 55 -15.11 5.26 -5.34
N ALA A 56 -15.78 4.11 -5.39
CA ALA A 56 -15.33 2.93 -6.15
C ALA A 56 -15.08 3.23 -7.64
N SER A 57 -15.85 4.16 -8.23
CA SER A 57 -15.70 4.57 -9.63
C SER A 57 -14.44 5.40 -9.93
N LEU A 58 -13.72 5.86 -8.90
CA LEU A 58 -12.48 6.62 -9.04
C LEU A 58 -11.23 5.75 -9.04
N LEU A 59 -11.34 4.43 -8.81
CA LEU A 59 -10.20 3.51 -8.82
C LEU A 59 -9.42 3.60 -10.15
N MET A 60 -10.09 3.43 -11.29
CA MET A 60 -9.44 3.54 -12.60
C MET A 60 -8.85 4.93 -12.88
N PRO A 61 -9.54 6.06 -12.67
CA PRO A 61 -8.91 7.38 -12.73
C PRO A 61 -7.65 7.54 -11.89
N ILE A 62 -7.63 7.01 -10.66
CA ILE A 62 -6.44 7.06 -9.81
C ILE A 62 -5.30 6.24 -10.41
N ILE A 63 -5.57 5.03 -10.90
CA ILE A 63 -4.58 4.19 -11.57
C ILE A 63 -4.04 4.87 -12.83
N GLN A 64 -4.92 5.48 -13.61
CA GLN A 64 -4.56 6.06 -14.91
C GLN A 64 -3.78 7.38 -14.77
N TYR A 65 -4.19 8.27 -13.87
CA TYR A 65 -3.69 9.65 -13.85
C TYR A 65 -2.80 9.98 -12.64
N VAL A 66 -2.88 9.20 -11.55
CA VAL A 66 -2.12 9.46 -10.32
C VAL A 66 -0.99 8.46 -10.11
N LEU A 67 -1.23 7.17 -10.35
CA LEU A 67 -0.24 6.11 -10.18
C LEU A 67 1.07 6.35 -10.98
N PRO A 68 1.06 6.90 -12.22
CA PRO A 68 2.27 7.18 -12.97
C PRO A 68 3.11 8.33 -12.42
N SER A 69 2.58 9.15 -11.48
CA SER A 69 3.33 10.29 -10.93
C SER A 69 4.64 9.83 -10.28
N LYS A 70 5.69 10.63 -10.48
CA LYS A 70 7.00 10.44 -9.86
C LYS A 70 7.15 11.23 -8.55
N ASP A 71 6.15 12.06 -8.20
CA ASP A 71 6.17 12.82 -6.95
C ASP A 71 6.11 11.88 -5.75
N LYS A 72 7.04 12.08 -4.81
CA LYS A 72 7.19 11.23 -3.62
C LYS A 72 6.01 11.34 -2.65
N ASN A 73 5.34 12.51 -2.59
CA ASN A 73 4.21 12.73 -1.70
C ASN A 73 2.96 12.02 -2.26
N ILE A 74 2.78 12.08 -3.59
CA ILE A 74 1.72 11.33 -4.28
C ILE A 74 1.95 9.84 -4.09
N LYS A 75 3.16 9.31 -4.32
CA LYS A 75 3.46 7.88 -4.11
C LYS A 75 3.16 7.44 -2.67
N LYS A 76 3.54 8.25 -1.68
CA LYS A 76 3.24 7.98 -0.29
C LYS A 76 1.73 8.01 -0.01
N MET A 77 1.00 8.97 -0.58
CA MET A 77 -0.44 9.09 -0.42
C MET A 77 -1.19 7.94 -1.10
N LEU A 78 -0.69 7.46 -2.26
CA LEU A 78 -1.22 6.25 -2.92
C LEU A 78 -1.09 5.02 -2.03
N GLN A 79 0.00 4.85 -1.27
CA GLN A 79 0.13 3.74 -0.32
C GLN A 79 -1.01 3.77 0.72
N PHE A 80 -1.35 4.95 1.28
CA PHE A 80 -2.51 5.09 2.17
C PHE A 80 -3.83 4.81 1.46
N TYR A 81 -3.99 5.26 0.22
CA TYR A 81 -5.19 4.95 -0.56
C TYR A 81 -5.36 3.44 -0.77
N TRP A 82 -4.27 2.72 -1.12
CA TRP A 82 -4.33 1.26 -1.30
C TRP A 82 -4.63 0.49 0.00
N GLU A 83 -4.33 1.06 1.17
CA GLU A 83 -4.73 0.46 2.45
C GLU A 83 -6.26 0.47 2.63
N VAL A 84 -6.94 1.55 2.24
CA VAL A 84 -8.35 1.81 2.56
C VAL A 84 -9.31 1.63 1.39
N CYS A 85 -8.84 1.62 0.14
CA CYS A 85 -9.70 1.52 -1.03
C CYS A 85 -10.47 0.19 -1.11
N PRO A 86 -11.68 0.18 -1.69
CA PRO A 86 -12.43 -1.05 -1.91
C PRO A 86 -11.78 -1.89 -3.01
N LYS A 87 -11.01 -2.91 -2.62
CA LYS A 87 -10.21 -3.77 -3.50
C LYS A 87 -11.04 -4.90 -4.15
N PHE A 88 -12.15 -5.27 -3.53
CA PHE A 88 -13.00 -6.38 -3.97
C PHE A 88 -14.26 -5.87 -4.67
N ASP A 89 -14.80 -6.68 -5.55
CA ASP A 89 -16.12 -6.49 -6.17
C ASP A 89 -17.26 -6.98 -5.25
N ALA A 90 -18.50 -6.92 -5.76
CA ALA A 90 -19.67 -7.37 -5.01
C ALA A 90 -19.68 -8.89 -4.75
N GLU A 91 -18.97 -9.67 -5.56
CA GLU A 91 -18.82 -11.11 -5.44
C GLU A 91 -17.65 -11.52 -4.52
N GLY A 92 -16.93 -10.56 -3.94
CA GLY A 92 -15.79 -10.80 -3.07
C GLY A 92 -14.51 -11.20 -3.81
N LYS A 93 -14.43 -10.95 -5.12
CA LYS A 93 -13.22 -11.17 -5.93
C LYS A 93 -12.41 -9.91 -6.02
N LEU A 94 -11.08 -10.06 -6.06
CA LEU A 94 -10.18 -8.93 -6.29
C LEU A 94 -10.49 -8.30 -7.67
N LYS A 95 -10.68 -6.97 -7.68
CA LYS A 95 -10.93 -6.22 -8.91
C LYS A 95 -9.77 -6.38 -9.89
N GLN A 96 -10.08 -6.54 -11.17
CA GLN A 96 -9.06 -6.75 -12.22
C GLN A 96 -8.07 -5.58 -12.29
N GLU A 97 -8.52 -4.37 -12.03
CA GLU A 97 -7.67 -3.17 -12.01
C GLU A 97 -6.54 -3.25 -10.99
N MET A 98 -6.71 -4.03 -9.91
CA MET A 98 -5.67 -4.24 -8.89
C MET A 98 -4.42 -4.94 -9.45
N ILE A 99 -4.52 -5.64 -10.58
CA ILE A 99 -3.35 -6.21 -11.29
C ILE A 99 -2.37 -5.09 -11.68
N LEU A 100 -2.88 -3.94 -12.14
CA LEU A 100 -2.05 -2.79 -12.48
C LEU A 100 -1.34 -2.21 -11.26
N VAL A 101 -2.03 -2.19 -10.12
CA VAL A 101 -1.45 -1.77 -8.83
C VAL A 101 -0.36 -2.74 -8.38
N CYS A 102 -0.59 -4.06 -8.46
CA CYS A 102 0.41 -5.08 -8.14
C CYS A 102 1.66 -4.92 -9.02
N ASN A 103 1.51 -4.66 -10.30
CA ASN A 103 2.64 -4.42 -11.21
C ASN A 103 3.42 -3.15 -10.82
N ALA A 104 2.72 -2.07 -10.45
CA ALA A 104 3.38 -0.85 -9.97
C ALA A 104 4.16 -1.09 -8.65
N ILE A 105 3.58 -1.81 -7.71
CA ILE A 105 4.24 -2.20 -6.45
C ILE A 105 5.48 -3.05 -6.74
N ARG A 106 5.39 -4.02 -7.66
CA ARG A 106 6.54 -4.85 -8.08
C ARG A 106 7.66 -3.98 -8.66
N ASN A 107 7.34 -3.01 -9.51
CA ASN A 107 8.32 -2.07 -10.06
C ASN A 107 8.97 -1.22 -8.96
N ASP A 108 8.20 -0.77 -7.98
CA ASP A 108 8.72 0.00 -6.83
C ASP A 108 9.62 -0.88 -5.93
N LEU A 109 9.34 -2.18 -5.78
CA LEU A 109 10.22 -3.14 -5.08
C LEU A 109 11.54 -3.40 -5.82
N GLN A 110 11.61 -3.14 -7.11
CA GLN A 110 12.81 -3.27 -7.95
C GLN A 110 13.45 -1.92 -8.27
N HIS A 111 12.92 -0.83 -7.74
CA HIS A 111 13.38 0.54 -8.04
C HIS A 111 14.84 0.74 -7.59
N PRO A 112 15.70 1.45 -8.35
CA PRO A 112 17.09 1.69 -7.98
C PRO A 112 17.26 2.49 -6.68
N ASN A 113 16.27 3.31 -6.31
CA ASN A 113 16.28 4.09 -5.07
C ASN A 113 15.80 3.21 -3.90
N GLU A 114 16.67 3.00 -2.92
CA GLU A 114 16.44 2.20 -1.71
C GLU A 114 15.31 2.73 -0.82
N TYR A 115 15.07 4.04 -0.82
CA TYR A 115 13.98 4.62 -0.03
C TYR A 115 12.61 4.29 -0.62
N ILE A 116 12.48 4.20 -1.94
CA ILE A 116 11.25 3.75 -2.60
C ILE A 116 11.02 2.28 -2.27
N ARG A 117 12.04 1.42 -2.44
CA ARG A 117 11.94 -0.01 -2.07
C ARG A 117 11.54 -0.21 -0.63
N GLY A 118 12.25 0.44 0.30
CA GLY A 118 12.00 0.27 1.73
C GLY A 118 10.63 0.82 2.17
N SER A 119 10.15 1.93 1.59
CA SER A 119 8.79 2.43 1.86
C SER A 119 7.72 1.49 1.33
N THR A 120 7.95 0.89 0.17
CA THR A 120 7.02 -0.09 -0.42
C THR A 120 6.97 -1.37 0.43
N LEU A 121 8.11 -1.86 0.93
CA LEU A 121 8.14 -2.99 1.87
C LEU A 121 7.39 -2.67 3.18
N ARG A 122 7.51 -1.44 3.70
CA ARG A 122 6.72 -1.01 4.88
C ARG A 122 5.23 -0.95 4.60
N PHE A 123 4.85 -0.54 3.41
CA PHE A 123 3.45 -0.56 2.98
C PHE A 123 2.92 -2.01 2.92
N LEU A 124 3.68 -2.96 2.36
CA LEU A 124 3.27 -4.36 2.28
C LEU A 124 3.04 -5.02 3.64
N GLN A 125 3.67 -4.53 4.72
CA GLN A 125 3.41 -5.02 6.09
C GLN A 125 1.96 -4.80 6.55
N LYS A 126 1.21 -3.92 5.88
CA LYS A 126 -0.17 -3.57 6.22
C LYS A 126 -1.21 -4.23 5.31
N ILE A 127 -0.78 -4.72 4.16
CA ILE A 127 -1.63 -5.42 3.20
C ILE A 127 -1.89 -6.84 3.70
N LYS A 128 -3.17 -7.24 3.69
CA LYS A 128 -3.61 -8.55 4.18
C LYS A 128 -4.24 -9.41 3.10
N GLU A 129 -4.44 -8.88 1.91
CA GLU A 129 -5.09 -9.57 0.80
C GLU A 129 -4.08 -10.51 0.12
N PRO A 130 -4.28 -11.85 0.20
CA PRO A 130 -3.34 -12.82 -0.33
C PRO A 130 -3.17 -12.71 -1.84
N GLU A 131 -4.22 -12.37 -2.56
CA GLU A 131 -4.19 -12.21 -4.02
C GLU A 131 -3.28 -11.06 -4.47
N ILE A 132 -3.06 -10.06 -3.60
CA ILE A 132 -2.12 -8.97 -3.84
C ILE A 132 -0.70 -9.38 -3.44
N LEU A 133 -0.57 -10.10 -2.32
CA LEU A 133 0.72 -10.46 -1.74
C LEU A 133 1.43 -11.57 -2.52
N GLU A 134 0.70 -12.61 -2.93
CA GLU A 134 1.26 -13.80 -3.59
C GLU A 134 2.19 -13.45 -4.78
N PRO A 135 1.77 -12.62 -5.77
CA PRO A 135 2.63 -12.28 -6.90
C PRO A 135 3.83 -11.38 -6.53
N LEU A 136 3.86 -10.83 -5.32
CA LEU A 136 4.93 -9.94 -4.84
C LEU A 136 5.97 -10.65 -3.97
N VAL A 137 5.64 -11.82 -3.42
CA VAL A 137 6.54 -12.61 -2.55
C VAL A 137 7.95 -12.78 -3.14
N PRO A 138 8.14 -13.16 -4.41
CA PRO A 138 9.49 -13.31 -4.96
C PRO A 138 10.31 -12.02 -4.90
N SER A 139 9.69 -10.87 -5.19
CA SER A 139 10.36 -9.57 -5.12
C SER A 139 10.67 -9.13 -3.69
N VAL A 140 9.81 -9.48 -2.73
CA VAL A 140 10.07 -9.23 -1.30
C VAL A 140 11.27 -10.04 -0.82
N ARG A 141 11.35 -11.34 -1.17
CA ARG A 141 12.48 -12.22 -0.84
C ARG A 141 13.80 -11.67 -1.38
N GLN A 142 13.85 -11.21 -2.64
CA GLN A 142 15.05 -10.61 -3.23
C GLN A 142 15.55 -9.37 -2.46
N CYS A 143 14.68 -8.67 -1.75
CA CYS A 143 15.06 -7.52 -0.97
C CYS A 143 15.85 -7.86 0.31
N LEU A 144 15.88 -9.13 0.77
CA LEU A 144 16.72 -9.58 1.89
C LEU A 144 18.21 -9.45 1.58
N ASP A 145 18.60 -9.65 0.32
CA ASP A 145 20.00 -9.61 -0.13
C ASP A 145 20.41 -8.21 -0.62
N HIS A 146 19.56 -7.19 -0.39
CA HIS A 146 19.86 -5.86 -0.87
C HIS A 146 21.03 -5.23 -0.11
N ARG A 147 21.93 -4.52 -0.83
CA ARG A 147 23.12 -3.86 -0.23
C ARG A 147 22.80 -2.88 0.90
N HIS A 148 21.63 -2.23 0.87
CA HIS A 148 21.25 -1.18 1.82
C HIS A 148 20.43 -1.76 2.98
N SER A 149 20.88 -1.56 4.23
CA SER A 149 20.24 -2.10 5.43
C SER A 149 18.79 -1.65 5.62
N TYR A 150 18.45 -0.41 5.21
CA TYR A 150 17.08 0.07 5.25
C TYR A 150 16.11 -0.80 4.44
N VAL A 151 16.55 -1.34 3.29
CA VAL A 151 15.75 -2.27 2.49
C VAL A 151 15.66 -3.62 3.18
N ARG A 152 16.80 -4.20 3.61
CA ARG A 152 16.85 -5.51 4.26
C ARG A 152 15.98 -5.57 5.52
N LYS A 153 16.07 -4.58 6.41
CA LYS A 153 15.25 -4.56 7.63
C LYS A 153 13.74 -4.48 7.35
N ASN A 154 13.33 -3.75 6.31
CA ASN A 154 11.93 -3.70 5.93
C ASN A 154 11.49 -4.96 5.19
N ALA A 155 12.40 -5.65 4.50
CA ALA A 155 12.13 -6.93 3.85
C ALA A 155 11.86 -8.04 4.86
N VAL A 156 12.69 -8.18 5.89
CA VAL A 156 12.48 -9.20 6.93
C VAL A 156 11.17 -8.97 7.67
N MET A 157 10.83 -7.72 7.98
CA MET A 157 9.54 -7.39 8.59
C MET A 157 8.35 -7.66 7.66
N ALA A 158 8.50 -7.40 6.35
CA ALA A 158 7.45 -7.71 5.39
C ALA A 158 7.22 -9.23 5.29
N ILE A 159 8.30 -10.03 5.26
CA ILE A 159 8.22 -11.50 5.27
C ILE A 159 7.51 -12.00 6.53
N TRP A 160 7.88 -11.48 7.70
CA TRP A 160 7.21 -11.80 8.96
C TRP A 160 5.71 -11.49 8.91
N CYS A 161 5.34 -10.27 8.47
CA CYS A 161 3.94 -9.86 8.40
C CYS A 161 3.13 -10.71 7.42
N ILE A 162 3.70 -11.06 6.26
CA ILE A 162 3.06 -11.91 5.26
C ILE A 162 2.88 -13.33 5.83
N TYR A 163 3.92 -13.89 6.42
CA TYR A 163 3.86 -15.22 7.06
C TYR A 163 2.81 -15.26 8.16
N HIS A 164 2.78 -14.26 9.04
CA HIS A 164 1.81 -14.21 10.12
C HIS A 164 0.35 -14.07 9.65
N ALA A 165 0.14 -13.40 8.52
CA ALA A 165 -1.18 -13.27 7.92
C ALA A 165 -1.57 -14.51 7.09
N HIS A 166 -0.62 -15.09 6.35
CA HIS A 166 -0.82 -16.17 5.38
C HIS A 166 0.42 -17.06 5.30
N GLU A 167 0.55 -17.99 6.25
CA GLU A 167 1.70 -18.91 6.37
C GLU A 167 2.03 -19.63 5.06
N TYR A 168 1.00 -20.06 4.32
CA TYR A 168 1.18 -20.80 3.07
C TYR A 168 1.87 -20.02 1.94
N LEU A 169 1.90 -18.68 2.00
CA LEU A 169 2.58 -17.84 0.98
C LEU A 169 4.11 -17.88 1.13
N ILE A 170 4.61 -18.06 2.36
CA ILE A 170 6.04 -18.13 2.68
C ILE A 170 6.24 -19.15 3.80
N SER A 171 5.95 -20.41 3.55
CA SER A 171 6.00 -21.47 4.57
C SER A 171 7.38 -21.69 5.21
N ASP A 172 8.45 -21.31 4.49
CA ASP A 172 9.86 -21.36 4.95
C ASP A 172 10.33 -20.05 5.60
N ALA A 173 9.41 -19.13 5.97
CA ALA A 173 9.79 -17.85 6.56
C ALA A 173 10.61 -17.96 7.85
N PRO A 174 10.33 -18.90 8.78
CA PRO A 174 11.15 -19.04 9.98
C PRO A 174 12.62 -19.34 9.66
N GLU A 175 12.89 -20.31 8.80
CA GLU A 175 14.24 -20.71 8.38
C GLU A 175 14.93 -19.60 7.58
N LEU A 176 14.17 -18.89 6.76
CA LEU A 176 14.66 -17.75 5.98
C LEU A 176 15.07 -16.59 6.88
N ILE A 177 14.27 -16.27 7.90
CA ILE A 177 14.57 -15.21 8.87
C ILE A 177 15.76 -15.63 9.76
N GLU A 178 15.84 -16.88 10.21
CA GLU A 178 16.97 -17.38 10.97
C GLU A 178 18.28 -17.26 10.17
N SER A 179 18.27 -17.72 8.93
CA SER A 179 19.42 -17.62 8.01
C SER A 179 19.83 -16.15 7.79
N PHE A 180 18.86 -15.28 7.60
CA PHE A 180 19.08 -13.84 7.48
C PHE A 180 19.75 -13.26 8.74
N LEU A 181 19.27 -13.59 9.94
CA LEU A 181 19.79 -13.09 11.21
C LEU A 181 21.24 -13.54 11.46
N VAL A 182 21.60 -14.76 11.04
CA VAL A 182 22.97 -15.26 11.14
C VAL A 182 23.91 -14.49 10.21
N ALA A 183 23.49 -14.23 8.98
CA ALA A 183 24.31 -13.57 7.95
C ALA A 183 24.37 -12.03 8.09
N GLU A 184 23.37 -11.41 8.73
CA GLU A 184 23.26 -9.96 8.82
C GLU A 184 24.33 -9.36 9.75
N SER A 185 24.98 -8.30 9.31
CA SER A 185 25.97 -7.56 10.08
C SER A 185 25.43 -6.27 10.71
N ASP A 186 24.36 -5.70 10.15
CA ASP A 186 23.78 -4.44 10.62
C ASP A 186 22.90 -4.67 11.86
N ALA A 187 23.27 -4.04 12.98
CA ALA A 187 22.56 -4.16 14.23
C ALA A 187 21.09 -3.67 14.16
N THR A 188 20.79 -2.71 13.28
CA THR A 188 19.43 -2.19 13.13
C THR A 188 18.52 -3.19 12.40
N CYS A 189 19.09 -4.03 11.52
CA CYS A 189 18.36 -5.11 10.88
C CYS A 189 18.08 -6.28 11.85
N LYS A 190 19.07 -6.62 12.70
CA LYS A 190 18.92 -7.71 13.70
C LYS A 190 17.91 -7.38 14.80
N ARG A 191 17.71 -6.10 15.07
CA ARG A 191 16.87 -5.61 16.18
C ARG A 191 15.37 -5.58 15.84
N ASN A 192 15.01 -5.65 14.58
CA ASN A 192 13.62 -5.75 14.15
C ASN A 192 13.20 -7.23 14.17
#